data_326c586b35ffa815c1e37497c312f80e
#
_entry.id   326c586b35ffa815c1e37497c312f80e
#
_cell.length_a   1.000
_cell.length_b   1.000
_cell.length_c   1.000
_cell.angle_alpha   90.00
_cell.angle_beta   90.00
_cell.angle_gamma   90.00
#
_symmetry.space_group_name_H-M   'P 1'
#
loop_
_entity.id
_entity.type
_entity.pdbx_description
1 polymer ?
#
loop_
_entity_poly.entity_id
_entity_poly.type
_entity_poly.pdbx_seq_one_letter_code
_entity_poly.pdbx_strand_id
1 'polypeptide(L)'
;MNPTPSDDGSTQNADAASLRVGIIGAGPAGLTAAYILSKAGIHVEVLEADPTYVGGISRTEEYKGFRFDIGGHRFFSKTKQIEDIWTEILPNDIITRPRSSRLLYGGKFYKYPLEALEVLANLGIWQSTRCIASYTKTRYLSKAGLLPSPENFEEWVVFHFGWRLYLIFFKTYTEKVWGIPCTEISADWANQRIKGLSLKTAATASIRGLLRLKKKQKGSAQVKTLITSFRYPRLGPGMMWEAAKDRVESLGGIVCLGVKVSSIQHQKGTGKWQLQANDDSLTFGPYDHVISSAPIRDILPAISPPLPAEALAAAASLKYRDFILVALILKESVSFEDQWLYIHDPEYRVGRIQNFKNWSPELLDGSGNVCYGMEYFCDVGDTIWSQTDGQLIALATKELTALGLAAQGDVIDGHVVRQAKAYPVYDDSYQAHRATIKN
;
A
#
# COMPACT_ATOMS: atom_id res chain seq x y z
N MET A 1 -8.35 -61.25 -6.56
CA MET A 1 -9.18 -60.20 -7.10
C MET A 1 -9.04 -58.98 -6.18
N ASN A 2 -8.23 -58.00 -6.58
CA ASN A 2 -8.11 -56.73 -5.87
C ASN A 2 -9.21 -55.78 -6.38
N PRO A 3 -9.91 -55.05 -5.52
CA PRO A 3 -10.85 -54.06 -5.96
C PRO A 3 -10.08 -52.83 -6.49
N THR A 4 -10.43 -52.39 -7.68
CA THR A 4 -10.04 -51.11 -8.30
C THR A 4 -10.52 -49.95 -7.45
N PRO A 5 -9.72 -48.89 -7.28
CA PRO A 5 -10.20 -47.66 -6.64
C PRO A 5 -11.20 -46.97 -7.58
N SER A 6 -12.39 -46.71 -7.09
CA SER A 6 -13.41 -45.92 -7.76
C SER A 6 -12.98 -44.46 -7.87
N ASP A 7 -13.13 -43.95 -9.07
CA ASP A 7 -12.86 -42.59 -9.52
C ASP A 7 -13.78 -41.58 -8.78
N ASP A 8 -13.25 -40.94 -7.74
CA ASP A 8 -13.96 -39.97 -6.88
C ASP A 8 -13.81 -38.50 -7.36
N GLY A 9 -13.18 -38.31 -8.53
CA GLY A 9 -12.92 -37.00 -9.09
C GLY A 9 -14.10 -36.34 -9.82
N SER A 10 -15.09 -37.13 -10.23
CA SER A 10 -16.22 -36.62 -11.02
C SER A 10 -17.33 -35.98 -10.17
N THR A 11 -17.53 -36.47 -8.94
CA THR A 11 -18.54 -35.94 -8.00
C THR A 11 -18.11 -34.58 -7.39
N GLN A 12 -16.83 -34.42 -7.07
CA GLN A 12 -16.33 -33.14 -6.53
C GLN A 12 -16.41 -31.98 -7.56
N ASN A 13 -16.24 -32.24 -8.85
CA ASN A 13 -16.38 -31.23 -9.90
C ASN A 13 -17.84 -30.83 -10.17
N ALA A 14 -18.79 -31.78 -10.05
CA ALA A 14 -20.21 -31.49 -10.24
C ALA A 14 -20.80 -30.64 -9.11
N ASP A 15 -20.38 -30.84 -7.86
CA ASP A 15 -20.80 -30.04 -6.71
C ASP A 15 -20.21 -28.64 -6.76
N ALA A 16 -18.95 -28.46 -7.20
CA ALA A 16 -18.31 -27.17 -7.36
C ALA A 16 -19.00 -26.28 -8.42
N ALA A 17 -19.42 -26.86 -9.54
CA ALA A 17 -20.12 -26.14 -10.61
C ALA A 17 -21.51 -25.62 -10.21
N SER A 18 -22.12 -26.17 -9.14
CA SER A 18 -23.40 -25.69 -8.60
C SER A 18 -23.30 -24.51 -7.66
N LEU A 19 -22.09 -24.22 -7.12
CA LEU A 19 -21.87 -23.15 -6.17
C LEU A 19 -21.84 -21.77 -6.83
N ARG A 20 -22.52 -20.82 -6.21
CA ARG A 20 -22.52 -19.40 -6.61
C ARG A 20 -21.92 -18.56 -5.51
N VAL A 21 -20.90 -17.75 -5.82
CA VAL A 21 -20.21 -16.88 -4.87
C VAL A 21 -20.33 -15.43 -5.29
N GLY A 22 -20.92 -14.60 -4.42
CA GLY A 22 -20.91 -13.14 -4.55
C GLY A 22 -19.64 -12.56 -3.96
N ILE A 23 -18.98 -11.64 -4.67
CA ILE A 23 -17.75 -10.98 -4.22
C ILE A 23 -17.96 -9.48 -4.20
N ILE A 24 -17.74 -8.84 -3.05
CA ILE A 24 -17.90 -7.39 -2.88
C ILE A 24 -16.52 -6.74 -2.97
N GLY A 25 -16.35 -5.91 -4.02
CA GLY A 25 -15.14 -5.17 -4.34
C GLY A 25 -14.23 -5.89 -5.34
N ALA A 26 -13.90 -5.20 -6.45
CA ALA A 26 -12.97 -5.64 -7.49
C ALA A 26 -11.54 -5.11 -7.25
N GLY A 27 -11.13 -4.92 -6.00
CA GLY A 27 -9.74 -4.68 -5.64
C GLY A 27 -8.88 -5.95 -5.75
N PRO A 28 -7.56 -5.86 -5.45
CA PRO A 28 -6.64 -7.00 -5.54
C PRO A 28 -7.13 -8.27 -4.84
N ALA A 29 -7.73 -8.14 -3.66
CA ALA A 29 -8.22 -9.28 -2.88
C ALA A 29 -9.45 -9.94 -3.54
N GLY A 30 -10.43 -9.12 -3.95
CA GLY A 30 -11.66 -9.61 -4.58
C GLY A 30 -11.40 -10.27 -5.92
N LEU A 31 -10.63 -9.62 -6.81
CA LEU A 31 -10.30 -10.18 -8.12
C LEU A 31 -9.40 -11.42 -8.04
N THR A 32 -8.49 -11.50 -7.06
CA THR A 32 -7.69 -12.71 -6.84
C THR A 32 -8.59 -13.86 -6.39
N ALA A 33 -9.53 -13.62 -5.46
CA ALA A 33 -10.49 -14.61 -5.04
C ALA A 33 -11.40 -15.06 -6.21
N ALA A 34 -11.92 -14.09 -6.98
CA ALA A 34 -12.73 -14.34 -8.16
C ALA A 34 -11.99 -15.24 -9.16
N TYR A 35 -10.75 -14.90 -9.49
CA TYR A 35 -9.94 -15.67 -10.43
C TYR A 35 -9.71 -17.11 -9.98
N ILE A 36 -9.33 -17.30 -8.71
CA ILE A 36 -9.07 -18.64 -8.15
C ILE A 36 -10.34 -19.48 -8.16
N LEU A 37 -11.49 -18.92 -7.78
CA LEU A 37 -12.77 -19.60 -7.74
C LEU A 37 -13.29 -19.92 -9.15
N SER A 38 -13.22 -18.97 -10.08
CA SER A 38 -13.62 -19.21 -11.49
C SER A 38 -12.76 -20.29 -12.13
N LYS A 39 -11.45 -20.31 -11.85
CA LYS A 39 -10.53 -21.36 -12.31
C LYS A 39 -10.88 -22.74 -11.74
N ALA A 40 -11.49 -22.81 -10.56
CA ALA A 40 -12.00 -24.03 -9.96
C ALA A 40 -13.41 -24.42 -10.49
N GLY A 41 -13.97 -23.69 -11.44
CA GLY A 41 -15.29 -23.96 -12.02
C GLY A 41 -16.46 -23.44 -11.18
N ILE A 42 -16.20 -22.64 -10.15
CA ILE A 42 -17.23 -22.01 -9.30
C ILE A 42 -17.77 -20.76 -10.00
N HIS A 43 -19.10 -20.60 -10.04
CA HIS A 43 -19.70 -19.40 -10.61
C HIS A 43 -19.53 -18.20 -9.66
N VAL A 44 -18.84 -17.16 -10.12
CA VAL A 44 -18.58 -15.95 -9.34
C VAL A 44 -19.23 -14.72 -9.95
N GLU A 45 -19.70 -13.82 -9.09
CA GLU A 45 -20.20 -12.50 -9.48
C GLU A 45 -19.56 -11.44 -8.58
N VAL A 46 -18.79 -10.53 -9.17
CA VAL A 46 -18.04 -9.47 -8.48
C VAL A 46 -18.79 -8.16 -8.63
N LEU A 47 -19.08 -7.48 -7.52
CA LEU A 47 -19.77 -6.19 -7.47
C LEU A 47 -18.79 -5.11 -7.01
N GLU A 48 -18.50 -4.15 -7.89
CA GLU A 48 -17.55 -3.06 -7.65
C GLU A 48 -18.28 -1.71 -7.65
N ALA A 49 -18.00 -0.91 -6.63
CA ALA A 49 -18.63 0.40 -6.48
C ALA A 49 -18.11 1.45 -7.47
N ASP A 50 -16.84 1.34 -7.89
CA ASP A 50 -16.27 2.24 -8.90
C ASP A 50 -16.93 1.98 -10.26
N PRO A 51 -17.46 3.04 -10.95
CA PRO A 51 -18.13 2.85 -12.23
C PRO A 51 -17.16 2.66 -13.41
N THR A 52 -15.87 2.90 -13.22
CA THR A 52 -14.87 2.96 -14.30
C THR A 52 -13.75 1.95 -14.12
N TYR A 53 -13.22 1.82 -12.90
CA TYR A 53 -11.99 1.09 -12.66
C TYR A 53 -12.18 -0.14 -11.79
N VAL A 54 -11.40 -1.17 -12.08
CA VAL A 54 -11.08 -2.25 -11.14
C VAL A 54 -9.71 -2.01 -10.51
N GLY A 55 -9.34 -2.81 -9.49
CA GLY A 55 -8.03 -2.74 -8.84
C GLY A 55 -8.03 -1.95 -7.53
N GLY A 56 -9.14 -1.30 -7.15
CA GLY A 56 -9.26 -0.53 -5.92
C GLY A 56 -8.14 0.53 -5.82
N ILE A 57 -7.41 0.58 -4.69
CA ILE A 57 -6.28 1.50 -4.52
C ILE A 57 -5.09 1.20 -5.46
N SER A 58 -5.02 -0.01 -6.02
CA SER A 58 -3.98 -0.41 -6.98
C SER A 58 -4.40 -0.20 -8.44
N ARG A 59 -5.44 0.59 -8.70
CA ARG A 59 -5.80 0.98 -10.05
C ARG A 59 -4.77 1.95 -10.62
N THR A 60 -4.76 2.07 -11.93
CA THR A 60 -3.98 3.08 -12.66
C THR A 60 -4.97 4.09 -13.24
N GLU A 61 -4.78 5.35 -12.92
CA GLU A 61 -5.56 6.46 -13.49
C GLU A 61 -4.94 6.89 -14.81
N GLU A 62 -5.79 7.38 -15.73
CA GLU A 62 -5.35 7.93 -17.01
C GLU A 62 -5.85 9.38 -17.16
N TYR A 63 -4.92 10.28 -17.50
CA TYR A 63 -5.25 11.67 -17.79
C TYR A 63 -4.41 12.20 -18.94
N LYS A 64 -5.04 12.60 -20.03
CA LYS A 64 -4.42 13.14 -21.26
C LYS A 64 -3.26 12.27 -21.79
N GLY A 65 -3.42 10.95 -21.77
CA GLY A 65 -2.43 9.99 -22.25
C GLY A 65 -1.34 9.63 -21.24
N PHE A 66 -1.27 10.30 -20.10
CA PHE A 66 -0.41 9.90 -18.96
C PHE A 66 -1.13 8.91 -18.08
N ARG A 67 -0.41 7.88 -17.64
CA ARG A 67 -0.88 6.90 -16.66
C ARG A 67 -0.11 7.07 -15.36
N PHE A 68 -0.81 6.96 -14.23
CA PHE A 68 -0.20 7.11 -12.93
C PHE A 68 -0.92 6.31 -11.85
N ASP A 69 -0.15 5.83 -10.89
CA ASP A 69 -0.63 5.02 -9.78
C ASP A 69 -1.15 5.90 -8.66
N ILE A 70 -2.17 5.44 -7.97
CA ILE A 70 -2.64 6.06 -6.72
C ILE A 70 -1.75 5.59 -5.57
N GLY A 71 -0.54 6.14 -5.49
CA GLY A 71 0.53 5.68 -4.61
C GLY A 71 1.44 4.64 -5.26
N GLY A 72 2.59 4.36 -4.63
CA GLY A 72 3.58 3.45 -5.21
C GLY A 72 3.24 1.98 -4.96
N HIS A 73 2.79 1.26 -5.97
CA HIS A 73 2.41 -0.16 -5.91
C HIS A 73 3.46 -1.06 -6.57
N ARG A 74 4.29 -1.70 -5.75
CA ARG A 74 5.31 -2.67 -6.20
C ARG A 74 4.78 -4.08 -6.07
N PHE A 75 4.91 -4.89 -7.12
CA PHE A 75 4.61 -6.31 -7.06
C PHE A 75 5.81 -7.07 -6.48
N PHE A 76 5.67 -7.47 -5.24
CA PHE A 76 6.66 -8.27 -4.52
C PHE A 76 5.97 -9.19 -3.52
N SER A 77 6.26 -10.48 -3.60
CA SER A 77 5.82 -11.48 -2.63
C SER A 77 6.99 -12.35 -2.18
N LYS A 78 6.90 -12.89 -0.98
CA LYS A 78 7.78 -13.95 -0.48
C LYS A 78 7.22 -15.34 -0.80
N THR A 79 5.97 -15.40 -1.21
CA THR A 79 5.22 -16.63 -1.47
C THR A 79 5.22 -16.87 -2.97
N LYS A 80 5.85 -17.97 -3.41
CA LYS A 80 5.93 -18.33 -4.82
C LYS A 80 4.55 -18.48 -5.46
N GLN A 81 3.57 -19.01 -4.75
CA GLN A 81 2.21 -19.16 -5.25
C GLN A 81 1.59 -17.81 -5.70
N ILE A 82 1.85 -16.72 -4.98
CA ILE A 82 1.37 -15.37 -5.36
C ILE A 82 2.09 -14.89 -6.63
N GLU A 83 3.41 -15.10 -6.71
CA GLU A 83 4.19 -14.75 -7.90
C GLU A 83 3.73 -15.54 -9.13
N ASP A 84 3.37 -16.83 -8.96
CA ASP A 84 2.85 -17.69 -10.01
C ASP A 84 1.49 -17.18 -10.51
N ILE A 85 0.57 -16.81 -9.58
CA ILE A 85 -0.74 -16.22 -9.93
C ILE A 85 -0.56 -14.93 -10.76
N TRP A 86 0.29 -14.01 -10.34
CA TRP A 86 0.55 -12.79 -11.11
C TRP A 86 1.11 -13.08 -12.50
N THR A 87 2.01 -14.06 -12.61
CA THR A 87 2.59 -14.46 -13.91
C THR A 87 1.55 -15.13 -14.80
N GLU A 88 0.62 -15.89 -14.22
CA GLU A 88 -0.46 -16.53 -14.96
C GLU A 88 -1.50 -15.51 -15.47
N ILE A 89 -1.85 -14.52 -14.64
CA ILE A 89 -2.81 -13.48 -15.04
C ILE A 89 -2.20 -12.58 -16.12
N LEU A 90 -0.96 -12.12 -15.93
CA LEU A 90 -0.29 -11.17 -16.82
C LEU A 90 1.12 -11.69 -17.23
N PRO A 91 1.21 -12.64 -18.18
CA PRO A 91 2.46 -13.35 -18.47
C PRO A 91 3.52 -12.49 -19.19
N ASN A 92 3.13 -11.52 -20.03
CA ASN A 92 4.03 -10.85 -20.96
C ASN A 92 4.37 -9.40 -20.59
N ASP A 93 3.56 -8.75 -19.76
CA ASP A 93 3.62 -7.30 -19.52
C ASP A 93 4.08 -6.92 -18.11
N ILE A 94 4.73 -7.85 -17.43
CA ILE A 94 5.39 -7.56 -16.15
C ILE A 94 6.88 -7.33 -16.39
N ILE A 95 7.34 -6.12 -16.12
CA ILE A 95 8.75 -5.73 -16.20
C ILE A 95 9.40 -5.82 -14.82
N THR A 96 10.72 -6.06 -14.79
CA THR A 96 11.50 -5.98 -13.56
C THR A 96 12.23 -4.66 -13.49
N ARG A 97 12.06 -3.92 -12.40
CA ARG A 97 12.71 -2.64 -12.16
C ARG A 97 13.70 -2.72 -11.01
N PRO A 98 14.92 -2.18 -11.14
CA PRO A 98 15.78 -1.94 -10.00
C PRO A 98 15.11 -0.89 -9.11
N ARG A 99 15.14 -1.11 -7.79
CA ARG A 99 14.58 -0.15 -6.85
C ARG A 99 15.55 1.02 -6.66
N SER A 100 15.11 2.22 -6.96
CA SER A 100 15.76 3.46 -6.58
C SER A 100 14.79 4.32 -5.76
N SER A 101 15.18 4.70 -4.55
CA SER A 101 14.42 5.63 -3.72
C SER A 101 15.36 6.31 -2.75
N ARG A 102 15.16 7.60 -2.54
CA ARG A 102 15.89 8.40 -1.57
C ARG A 102 14.93 9.13 -0.63
N LEU A 103 15.49 9.61 0.45
CA LEU A 103 14.83 10.46 1.42
C LEU A 103 15.44 11.85 1.28
N LEU A 104 14.59 12.87 1.28
CA LEU A 104 14.99 14.28 1.29
C LEU A 104 14.77 14.86 2.70
N TYR A 105 15.84 15.40 3.28
CA TYR A 105 15.81 16.07 4.58
C TYR A 105 16.89 17.16 4.66
N GLY A 106 16.52 18.36 5.06
CA GLY A 106 17.43 19.51 5.18
C GLY A 106 18.10 19.84 3.84
N GLY A 107 17.38 19.75 2.74
CA GLY A 107 17.89 19.99 1.38
C GLY A 107 18.90 18.95 0.88
N LYS A 108 19.06 17.81 1.56
CA LYS A 108 19.99 16.74 1.18
C LYS A 108 19.28 15.42 0.95
N PHE A 109 19.76 14.69 -0.05
CA PHE A 109 19.29 13.34 -0.35
C PHE A 109 20.04 12.30 0.46
N TYR A 110 19.30 11.31 0.95
CA TYR A 110 19.82 10.13 1.65
C TYR A 110 19.27 8.88 0.98
N LYS A 111 20.09 7.91 0.71
CA LYS A 111 19.66 6.63 0.16
C LYS A 111 18.67 5.91 1.10
N TYR A 112 17.72 5.25 0.53
CA TYR A 112 16.82 4.41 1.29
C TYR A 112 16.85 2.95 0.76
N PRO A 113 17.22 1.97 1.57
CA PRO A 113 17.52 2.03 3.03
C PRO A 113 18.71 2.91 3.40
N LEU A 114 18.65 3.54 4.59
CA LEU A 114 19.69 4.47 5.06
C LEU A 114 21.06 3.78 5.16
N GLU A 115 22.07 4.39 4.56
CA GLU A 115 23.47 3.98 4.67
C GLU A 115 24.18 4.83 5.73
N ALA A 116 24.70 4.17 6.77
CA ALA A 116 25.23 4.86 7.95
C ALA A 116 26.33 5.89 7.62
N LEU A 117 27.26 5.56 6.72
CA LEU A 117 28.36 6.47 6.34
C LEU A 117 27.85 7.69 5.56
N GLU A 118 26.90 7.50 4.63
CA GLU A 118 26.27 8.60 3.91
C GLU A 118 25.47 9.50 4.84
N VAL A 119 24.72 8.91 5.78
CA VAL A 119 23.95 9.66 6.80
C VAL A 119 24.90 10.53 7.61
N LEU A 120 26.01 9.98 8.14
CA LEU A 120 26.97 10.73 8.92
C LEU A 120 27.66 11.85 8.11
N ALA A 121 28.02 11.57 6.86
CA ALA A 121 28.61 12.56 5.96
C ALA A 121 27.65 13.73 5.67
N ASN A 122 26.39 13.41 5.35
CA ASN A 122 25.38 14.41 5.00
C ASN A 122 24.90 15.24 6.20
N LEU A 123 24.82 14.65 7.40
CA LEU A 123 24.45 15.37 8.63
C LEU A 123 25.57 16.31 9.11
N GLY A 124 26.83 16.07 8.68
CA GLY A 124 27.99 16.81 9.16
C GLY A 124 28.44 16.42 10.56
N ILE A 125 29.65 16.83 10.96
CA ILE A 125 30.34 16.35 12.17
C ILE A 125 29.51 16.59 13.44
N TRP A 126 28.94 17.78 13.60
CA TRP A 126 28.21 18.14 14.83
C TRP A 126 26.95 17.28 15.04
N GLN A 127 26.10 17.18 14.03
CA GLN A 127 24.88 16.36 14.15
C GLN A 127 25.21 14.86 14.25
N SER A 128 26.21 14.38 13.52
CA SER A 128 26.68 13.00 13.60
C SER A 128 27.16 12.63 15.00
N THR A 129 27.95 13.50 15.64
CA THR A 129 28.40 13.28 17.02
C THR A 129 27.21 13.19 17.99
N ARG A 130 26.22 14.09 17.86
CA ARG A 130 24.99 14.06 18.68
C ARG A 130 24.16 12.78 18.43
N CYS A 131 24.08 12.29 17.19
CA CYS A 131 23.40 11.03 16.88
C CYS A 131 24.11 9.84 17.50
N ILE A 132 25.44 9.76 17.38
CA ILE A 132 26.26 8.70 17.98
C ILE A 132 26.13 8.72 19.50
N ALA A 133 26.25 9.88 20.14
CA ALA A 133 26.11 10.03 21.59
C ALA A 133 24.71 9.59 22.08
N SER A 134 23.66 10.03 21.35
CA SER A 134 22.29 9.61 21.64
C SER A 134 22.11 8.09 21.53
N TYR A 135 22.60 7.49 20.45
CA TYR A 135 22.54 6.04 20.25
C TYR A 135 23.31 5.26 21.33
N THR A 136 24.54 5.66 21.63
CA THR A 136 25.37 4.98 22.65
C THR A 136 24.75 5.08 24.03
N LYS A 137 24.21 6.25 24.41
CA LYS A 137 23.47 6.44 25.67
C LYS A 137 22.31 5.47 25.77
N THR A 138 21.45 5.43 24.73
CA THR A 138 20.28 4.54 24.72
C THR A 138 20.69 3.06 24.80
N ARG A 139 21.75 2.65 24.06
CA ARG A 139 22.27 1.27 24.11
C ARG A 139 22.85 0.89 25.46
N TYR A 140 23.50 1.83 26.13
CA TYR A 140 23.99 1.63 27.50
C TYR A 140 22.84 1.42 28.48
N LEU A 141 21.84 2.33 28.47
CA LEU A 141 20.69 2.24 29.37
C LEU A 141 19.86 0.95 29.11
N SER A 142 19.66 0.58 27.84
CA SER A 142 19.00 -0.68 27.49
C SER A 142 19.73 -1.92 28.02
N LYS A 143 21.06 -1.98 27.88
CA LYS A 143 21.87 -3.09 28.41
C LYS A 143 21.90 -3.16 29.93
N ALA A 144 21.81 -2.00 30.58
CA ALA A 144 21.72 -1.91 32.04
C ALA A 144 20.32 -2.25 32.58
N GLY A 145 19.35 -2.58 31.75
CA GLY A 145 17.98 -2.86 32.16
C GLY A 145 17.21 -1.62 32.67
N LEU A 146 17.72 -0.41 32.36
CA LEU A 146 17.16 0.86 32.84
C LEU A 146 16.07 1.44 31.89
N LEU A 147 15.81 0.81 30.73
CA LEU A 147 14.75 1.19 29.83
C LEU A 147 13.65 0.12 29.85
N PRO A 148 12.38 0.53 29.97
CA PRO A 148 11.25 -0.39 29.84
C PRO A 148 11.15 -0.96 28.42
N SER A 149 10.39 -2.03 28.27
CA SER A 149 10.02 -2.54 26.95
C SER A 149 9.18 -1.49 26.22
N PRO A 150 9.47 -1.22 24.92
CA PRO A 150 8.75 -0.19 24.19
C PRO A 150 7.30 -0.62 23.93
N GLU A 151 6.35 0.27 24.21
CA GLU A 151 4.91 0.09 24.03
C GLU A 151 4.39 0.74 22.73
N ASN A 152 5.06 1.82 22.28
CA ASN A 152 4.68 2.56 21.10
C ASN A 152 5.84 2.72 20.10
N PHE A 153 5.53 3.29 18.92
CA PHE A 153 6.50 3.47 17.83
C PHE A 153 7.68 4.36 18.23
N GLU A 154 7.43 5.47 18.94
CA GLU A 154 8.47 6.40 19.37
C GLU A 154 9.47 5.67 20.26
N GLU A 155 8.99 5.01 21.31
CA GLU A 155 9.82 4.26 22.24
C GLU A 155 10.57 3.14 21.52
N TRP A 156 9.91 2.43 20.59
CA TRP A 156 10.55 1.37 19.82
C TRP A 156 11.72 1.88 18.97
N VAL A 157 11.51 3.00 18.26
CA VAL A 157 12.57 3.58 17.42
C VAL A 157 13.68 4.18 18.27
N VAL A 158 13.35 4.88 19.36
CA VAL A 158 14.34 5.42 20.31
C VAL A 158 15.16 4.31 20.92
N PHE A 159 14.53 3.23 21.36
CA PHE A 159 15.22 2.06 21.93
C PHE A 159 16.24 1.44 20.98
N HIS A 160 15.95 1.40 19.67
CA HIS A 160 16.81 0.77 18.68
C HIS A 160 17.83 1.72 18.03
N PHE A 161 17.49 3.00 17.85
CA PHE A 161 18.26 3.96 17.04
C PHE A 161 18.68 5.23 17.81
N GLY A 162 18.13 5.46 19.01
CA GLY A 162 18.37 6.65 19.81
C GLY A 162 17.51 7.85 19.39
N TRP A 163 17.32 8.77 20.35
CA TRP A 163 16.40 9.90 20.23
C TRP A 163 16.70 10.82 19.02
N ARG A 164 18.00 11.08 18.74
CA ARG A 164 18.34 12.03 17.65
C ARG A 164 18.02 11.50 16.27
N LEU A 165 18.28 10.22 16.00
CA LEU A 165 17.91 9.60 14.71
C LEU A 165 16.39 9.46 14.58
N TYR A 166 15.68 9.20 15.68
CA TYR A 166 14.22 9.21 15.68
C TYR A 166 13.67 10.55 15.21
N LEU A 167 14.13 11.67 15.81
CA LEU A 167 13.66 13.01 15.43
C LEU A 167 13.93 13.37 13.95
N ILE A 168 15.08 12.93 13.41
CA ILE A 168 15.50 13.30 12.05
C ILE A 168 14.80 12.43 11.00
N PHE A 169 14.77 11.12 11.18
CA PHE A 169 14.41 10.19 10.12
C PHE A 169 13.09 9.44 10.32
N PHE A 170 12.45 9.56 11.47
CA PHE A 170 11.25 8.78 11.74
C PHE A 170 10.05 9.64 12.12
N LYS A 171 10.19 10.53 13.09
CA LYS A 171 9.06 11.28 13.68
C LYS A 171 8.23 11.98 12.63
N THR A 172 8.80 12.99 11.98
CA THR A 172 8.06 13.89 11.07
C THR A 172 7.36 13.14 9.94
N TYR A 173 8.07 12.22 9.28
CA TYR A 173 7.49 11.46 8.19
C TYR A 173 6.38 10.51 8.67
N THR A 174 6.61 9.81 9.78
CA THR A 174 5.61 8.87 10.33
C THR A 174 4.34 9.59 10.75
N GLU A 175 4.46 10.71 11.47
CA GLU A 175 3.31 11.53 11.87
C GLU A 175 2.60 12.17 10.66
N LYS A 176 3.35 12.57 9.62
CA LYS A 176 2.77 13.06 8.35
C LYS A 176 1.93 11.98 7.65
N VAL A 177 2.44 10.75 7.59
CA VAL A 177 1.74 9.62 6.95
C VAL A 177 0.51 9.19 7.74
N TRP A 178 0.66 8.98 9.05
CA TRP A 178 -0.40 8.38 9.89
C TRP A 178 -1.37 9.37 10.48
N GLY A 179 -1.04 10.67 10.53
CA GLY A 179 -1.88 11.73 11.06
C GLY A 179 -2.07 11.69 12.57
N ILE A 180 -1.34 10.81 13.28
CA ILE A 180 -1.35 10.67 14.73
C ILE A 180 0.08 10.75 15.27
N PRO A 181 0.28 11.15 16.54
CA PRO A 181 1.57 11.15 17.19
C PRO A 181 2.22 9.76 17.18
N CYS A 182 3.54 9.71 17.08
CA CYS A 182 4.29 8.44 17.13
C CYS A 182 4.09 7.67 18.45
N THR A 183 3.66 8.34 19.51
CA THR A 183 3.31 7.76 20.81
C THR A 183 1.98 7.00 20.81
N GLU A 184 1.13 7.21 19.81
CA GLU A 184 -0.15 6.53 19.65
C GLU A 184 -0.10 5.37 18.63
N ILE A 185 1.04 5.18 17.94
CA ILE A 185 1.25 4.08 17.00
C ILE A 185 1.83 2.89 17.76
N SER A 186 1.24 1.71 17.60
CA SER A 186 1.70 0.47 18.27
C SER A 186 3.15 0.11 17.96
N ALA A 187 3.92 -0.30 18.97
CA ALA A 187 5.27 -0.84 18.80
C ALA A 187 5.30 -2.10 17.92
N ASP A 188 4.23 -2.90 17.92
CA ASP A 188 4.10 -4.09 17.07
C ASP A 188 4.15 -3.73 15.59
N TRP A 189 3.54 -2.61 15.19
CA TRP A 189 3.63 -2.11 13.83
C TRP A 189 5.08 -1.79 13.43
N ALA A 190 5.83 -1.10 14.31
CA ALA A 190 7.25 -0.81 14.10
C ALA A 190 8.06 -2.10 13.95
N ASN A 191 7.84 -3.07 14.84
CA ASN A 191 8.54 -4.35 14.86
C ASN A 191 8.31 -5.15 13.55
N GLN A 192 7.08 -5.14 13.00
CA GLN A 192 6.77 -5.84 11.75
C GLN A 192 7.39 -5.17 10.52
N ARG A 193 7.49 -3.84 10.50
CA ARG A 193 7.90 -3.05 9.33
C ARG A 193 9.40 -2.76 9.30
N ILE A 194 10.01 -2.55 10.48
CA ILE A 194 11.40 -2.09 10.64
C ILE A 194 12.31 -3.22 11.17
N LYS A 195 11.75 -4.39 11.51
CA LYS A 195 12.50 -5.55 12.01
C LYS A 195 13.62 -5.95 11.04
N GLY A 196 14.85 -6.01 11.56
CA GLY A 196 16.06 -6.35 10.78
C GLY A 196 16.87 -5.14 10.31
N LEU A 197 16.38 -3.91 10.48
CA LEU A 197 17.22 -2.71 10.40
C LEU A 197 17.94 -2.53 11.74
N SER A 198 19.24 -2.79 11.77
CA SER A 198 20.10 -2.45 12.92
C SER A 198 21.24 -1.57 12.42
N LEU A 199 21.56 -0.52 13.18
CA LEU A 199 22.70 0.34 12.86
C LEU A 199 24.02 -0.46 12.79
N LYS A 200 24.15 -1.54 13.58
CA LYS A 200 25.29 -2.47 13.49
C LYS A 200 25.33 -3.16 12.13
N THR A 201 24.19 -3.65 11.64
CA THR A 201 24.09 -4.32 10.32
C THR A 201 24.36 -3.31 9.21
N ALA A 202 23.82 -2.09 9.30
CA ALA A 202 24.06 -1.02 8.33
C ALA A 202 25.53 -0.57 8.35
N ALA A 203 26.12 -0.33 9.51
CA ALA A 203 27.53 0.05 9.65
C ALA A 203 28.49 -1.05 9.18
N THR A 204 28.23 -2.32 9.55
CA THR A 204 29.08 -3.44 9.09
C THR A 204 28.92 -3.71 7.59
N ALA A 205 27.73 -3.51 7.01
CA ALA A 205 27.51 -3.61 5.57
C ALA A 205 28.27 -2.50 4.81
N SER A 206 28.25 -1.26 5.31
CA SER A 206 28.98 -0.13 4.75
C SER A 206 30.53 -0.34 4.81
N ILE A 207 31.06 -0.80 5.95
CA ILE A 207 32.48 -1.11 6.11
C ILE A 207 32.90 -2.28 5.22
N ARG A 208 32.09 -3.35 5.12
CA ARG A 208 32.36 -4.48 4.22
C ARG A 208 32.29 -4.09 2.74
N GLY A 209 31.38 -3.16 2.38
CA GLY A 209 31.31 -2.58 1.03
C GLY A 209 32.60 -1.84 0.65
N LEU A 210 33.14 -1.03 1.58
CA LEU A 210 34.42 -0.33 1.41
C LEU A 210 35.62 -1.30 1.25
N LEU A 211 35.60 -2.41 1.98
CA LEU A 211 36.69 -3.41 1.96
C LEU A 211 36.54 -4.45 0.84
N ARG A 212 35.55 -4.31 -0.06
CA ARG A 212 35.26 -5.23 -1.18
C ARG A 212 35.22 -6.73 -0.83
N LEU A 213 34.85 -7.04 0.41
CA LEU A 213 34.79 -8.43 0.88
C LEU A 213 33.43 -9.04 0.47
N LYS A 214 33.37 -9.69 -0.68
CA LYS A 214 32.22 -10.49 -1.14
C LYS A 214 32.09 -11.74 -0.25
N LYS A 215 31.18 -11.76 0.69
CA LYS A 215 30.71 -12.98 1.34
C LYS A 215 29.24 -13.21 0.99
N LYS A 216 28.96 -14.33 0.26
CA LYS A 216 27.60 -14.79 -0.01
C LYS A 216 26.82 -14.95 1.30
N GLN A 217 25.78 -14.16 1.50
CA GLN A 217 24.83 -14.40 2.58
C GLN A 217 23.91 -15.57 2.18
N LYS A 218 24.03 -16.68 2.89
CA LYS A 218 23.03 -17.75 2.92
C LYS A 218 21.96 -17.39 3.98
N GLY A 219 20.70 -17.26 3.56
CA GLY A 219 19.53 -17.52 4.39
C GLY A 219 19.20 -16.53 5.50
N SER A 220 19.01 -15.25 5.23
CA SER A 220 18.23 -14.39 6.12
C SER A 220 16.91 -13.97 5.45
N ALA A 221 15.81 -14.02 6.20
CA ALA A 221 14.52 -13.54 5.74
C ALA A 221 14.66 -12.08 5.24
N GLN A 222 14.45 -11.87 3.95
CA GLN A 222 14.61 -10.57 3.30
C GLN A 222 13.56 -9.61 3.85
N VAL A 223 13.99 -8.55 4.51
CA VAL A 223 13.10 -7.49 5.02
C VAL A 223 12.53 -6.76 3.81
N LYS A 224 11.22 -6.46 3.80
CA LYS A 224 10.53 -5.76 2.69
C LYS A 224 11.20 -4.45 2.27
N THR A 225 11.95 -3.80 3.16
CA THR A 225 12.69 -2.56 2.91
C THR A 225 14.05 -2.77 2.23
N LEU A 226 14.54 -4.01 2.13
CA LEU A 226 15.85 -4.35 1.55
C LEU A 226 15.74 -4.97 0.14
N ILE A 227 14.58 -4.87 -0.50
CA ILE A 227 14.35 -5.35 -1.86
C ILE A 227 15.17 -4.49 -2.83
N THR A 228 15.99 -5.12 -3.67
CA THR A 228 16.83 -4.45 -4.67
C THR A 228 16.16 -4.30 -6.03
N SER A 229 15.11 -5.10 -6.29
CA SER A 229 14.30 -5.04 -7.50
C SER A 229 12.87 -5.50 -7.21
N PHE A 230 11.93 -5.09 -8.03
CA PHE A 230 10.53 -5.47 -7.93
C PHE A 230 9.93 -5.67 -9.33
N ARG A 231 8.80 -6.39 -9.37
CA ARG A 231 8.00 -6.56 -10.58
C ARG A 231 7.00 -5.40 -10.69
N TYR A 232 6.72 -4.99 -11.92
CA TYR A 232 5.77 -3.91 -12.18
C TYR A 232 5.09 -4.12 -13.53
N PRO A 233 3.75 -4.05 -13.62
CA PRO A 233 3.05 -4.10 -14.90
C PRO A 233 3.42 -2.88 -15.75
N ARG A 234 3.65 -3.10 -17.04
CA ARG A 234 4.18 -2.09 -17.98
C ARG A 234 3.36 -0.79 -18.03
N LEU A 235 2.04 -0.89 -18.00
CA LEU A 235 1.11 0.24 -18.02
C LEU A 235 0.54 0.60 -16.64
N GLY A 236 1.25 0.24 -15.56
CA GLY A 236 0.82 0.49 -14.18
C GLY A 236 0.13 -0.71 -13.52
N PRO A 237 -0.05 -0.69 -12.18
CA PRO A 237 -0.61 -1.81 -11.43
C PRO A 237 -2.06 -2.13 -11.83
N GLY A 238 -2.84 -1.16 -12.32
CA GLY A 238 -4.19 -1.37 -12.82
C GLY A 238 -4.25 -2.42 -13.93
N MET A 239 -3.25 -2.44 -14.82
CA MET A 239 -3.15 -3.44 -15.89
C MET A 239 -3.22 -4.89 -15.39
N MET A 240 -2.69 -5.19 -14.20
CA MET A 240 -2.80 -6.51 -13.58
C MET A 240 -4.26 -6.84 -13.24
N TRP A 241 -4.99 -5.87 -12.73
CA TRP A 241 -6.35 -6.09 -12.25
C TRP A 241 -7.37 -6.08 -13.38
N GLU A 242 -7.13 -5.30 -14.43
CA GLU A 242 -7.88 -5.38 -15.69
C GLU A 242 -7.71 -6.76 -16.33
N ALA A 243 -6.47 -7.25 -16.43
CA ALA A 243 -6.20 -8.61 -16.92
C ALA A 243 -6.84 -9.67 -16.02
N ALA A 244 -6.87 -9.48 -14.69
CA ALA A 244 -7.55 -10.39 -13.78
C ALA A 244 -9.07 -10.42 -14.01
N LYS A 245 -9.69 -9.26 -14.23
CA LYS A 245 -11.10 -9.14 -14.62
C LYS A 245 -11.37 -9.92 -15.91
N ASP A 246 -10.59 -9.68 -16.96
CA ASP A 246 -10.75 -10.35 -18.25
C ASP A 246 -10.62 -11.89 -18.13
N ARG A 247 -9.69 -12.36 -17.27
CA ARG A 247 -9.55 -13.79 -16.97
C ARG A 247 -10.78 -14.35 -16.25
N VAL A 248 -11.31 -13.64 -15.25
CA VAL A 248 -12.55 -14.02 -14.56
C VAL A 248 -13.70 -14.16 -15.55
N GLU A 249 -13.89 -13.17 -16.41
CA GLU A 249 -14.96 -13.15 -17.41
C GLU A 249 -14.78 -14.26 -18.46
N SER A 250 -13.54 -14.51 -18.91
CA SER A 250 -13.25 -15.61 -19.85
C SER A 250 -13.52 -17.01 -19.27
N LEU A 251 -13.52 -17.13 -17.93
CA LEU A 251 -13.87 -18.37 -17.22
C LEU A 251 -15.36 -18.45 -16.83
N GLY A 252 -16.20 -17.50 -17.32
CA GLY A 252 -17.63 -17.49 -17.07
C GLY A 252 -18.07 -16.76 -15.80
N GLY A 253 -17.15 -16.07 -15.11
CA GLY A 253 -17.49 -15.16 -14.02
C GLY A 253 -18.04 -13.83 -14.55
N ILE A 254 -18.66 -13.05 -13.67
CA ILE A 254 -19.25 -11.74 -14.01
C ILE A 254 -18.60 -10.67 -13.14
N VAL A 255 -18.25 -9.51 -13.72
CA VAL A 255 -17.75 -8.35 -12.99
C VAL A 255 -18.61 -7.14 -13.31
N CYS A 256 -19.37 -6.66 -12.31
CA CYS A 256 -20.27 -5.52 -12.42
C CYS A 256 -19.63 -4.29 -11.79
N LEU A 257 -19.42 -3.24 -12.61
CA LEU A 257 -18.93 -1.93 -12.16
C LEU A 257 -20.10 -0.99 -11.83
N GLY A 258 -19.88 0.03 -10.99
CA GLY A 258 -20.89 0.99 -10.57
C GLY A 258 -21.95 0.39 -9.64
N VAL A 259 -21.65 -0.74 -9.00
CA VAL A 259 -22.56 -1.47 -8.12
C VAL A 259 -22.05 -1.36 -6.67
N LYS A 260 -22.58 -0.40 -5.94
CA LYS A 260 -22.24 -0.19 -4.52
C LYS A 260 -23.20 -0.99 -3.65
N VAL A 261 -22.70 -2.07 -3.04
CA VAL A 261 -23.49 -2.91 -2.12
C VAL A 261 -23.86 -2.09 -0.86
N SER A 262 -25.15 -2.06 -0.55
CA SER A 262 -25.76 -1.36 0.61
C SER A 262 -26.23 -2.32 1.70
N SER A 263 -26.61 -3.57 1.35
CA SER A 263 -27.14 -4.57 2.30
C SER A 263 -26.72 -5.98 1.93
N ILE A 264 -26.46 -6.81 2.95
CA ILE A 264 -26.09 -8.23 2.84
C ILE A 264 -27.07 -9.03 3.69
N GLN A 265 -27.92 -9.81 3.07
CA GLN A 265 -29.01 -10.52 3.76
C GLN A 265 -28.79 -12.02 3.73
N HIS A 266 -28.73 -12.66 4.90
CA HIS A 266 -28.76 -14.11 5.03
C HIS A 266 -30.20 -14.63 5.15
N GLN A 267 -30.64 -15.40 4.17
CA GLN A 267 -32.00 -15.96 4.12
C GLN A 267 -32.05 -17.26 4.91
N LYS A 268 -32.56 -17.23 6.14
CA LYS A 268 -32.61 -18.39 7.04
C LYS A 268 -33.33 -19.62 6.44
N GLY A 269 -34.33 -19.41 5.57
CA GLY A 269 -35.11 -20.52 4.98
C GLY A 269 -34.35 -21.31 3.91
N THR A 270 -33.45 -20.66 3.15
CA THR A 270 -32.68 -21.26 2.05
C THR A 270 -31.20 -21.43 2.39
N GLY A 271 -30.71 -20.79 3.45
CA GLY A 271 -29.29 -20.72 3.77
C GLY A 271 -28.45 -19.88 2.78
N LYS A 272 -29.10 -19.18 1.85
CA LYS A 272 -28.44 -18.39 0.81
C LYS A 272 -28.30 -16.92 1.22
N TRP A 273 -27.39 -16.25 0.53
CA TRP A 273 -27.13 -14.82 0.70
C TRP A 273 -27.72 -14.01 -0.47
N GLN A 274 -28.28 -12.86 -0.14
CA GLN A 274 -28.77 -11.90 -1.12
C GLN A 274 -28.10 -10.55 -0.86
N LEU A 275 -27.71 -9.83 -1.90
CA LEU A 275 -27.08 -8.54 -1.83
C LEU A 275 -28.01 -7.50 -2.44
N GLN A 276 -28.16 -6.36 -1.76
CA GLN A 276 -28.81 -5.18 -2.31
C GLN A 276 -27.74 -4.12 -2.58
N ALA A 277 -27.93 -3.35 -3.63
CA ALA A 277 -26.96 -2.35 -4.07
C ALA A 277 -27.66 -1.09 -4.58
N ASN A 278 -26.92 0.01 -4.65
CA ASN A 278 -27.34 1.31 -5.16
C ASN A 278 -28.62 1.78 -4.50
N ASP A 279 -28.56 1.93 -3.15
CA ASP A 279 -29.67 2.32 -2.28
C ASP A 279 -30.89 1.40 -2.45
N ASP A 280 -30.62 0.09 -2.49
CA ASP A 280 -31.58 -1.02 -2.58
C ASP A 280 -32.38 -1.09 -3.90
N SER A 281 -31.97 -0.35 -4.91
CA SER A 281 -32.58 -0.38 -6.24
C SER A 281 -32.27 -1.64 -7.05
N LEU A 282 -31.16 -2.33 -6.72
CA LEU A 282 -30.70 -3.54 -7.38
C LEU A 282 -30.57 -4.69 -6.38
N THR A 283 -30.93 -5.89 -6.83
CA THR A 283 -30.81 -7.12 -6.04
C THR A 283 -30.01 -8.17 -6.79
N PHE A 284 -29.05 -8.77 -6.12
CA PHE A 284 -28.13 -9.78 -6.64
C PHE A 284 -28.17 -11.09 -5.82
N GLY A 285 -27.86 -12.19 -6.45
CA GLY A 285 -27.92 -13.51 -5.84
C GLY A 285 -29.10 -14.35 -6.33
N PRO A 286 -29.55 -15.41 -5.62
CA PRO A 286 -28.99 -15.87 -4.34
C PRO A 286 -27.60 -16.51 -4.49
N TYR A 287 -26.75 -16.33 -3.47
CA TYR A 287 -25.40 -16.90 -3.38
C TYR A 287 -25.28 -17.93 -2.27
N ASP A 288 -24.42 -18.93 -2.45
CA ASP A 288 -24.04 -19.87 -1.40
C ASP A 288 -23.10 -19.22 -0.38
N HIS A 289 -22.18 -18.37 -0.88
CA HIS A 289 -21.21 -17.66 -0.07
C HIS A 289 -21.04 -16.23 -0.56
N VAL A 290 -20.63 -15.36 0.36
CA VAL A 290 -20.23 -13.97 0.06
C VAL A 290 -18.83 -13.74 0.58
N ILE A 291 -17.96 -13.20 -0.26
CA ILE A 291 -16.62 -12.73 0.09
C ILE A 291 -16.62 -11.21 -0.02
N SER A 292 -16.18 -10.49 1.01
CA SER A 292 -16.08 -9.05 0.95
C SER A 292 -14.63 -8.59 1.10
N SER A 293 -14.20 -7.71 0.21
CA SER A 293 -12.95 -6.94 0.31
C SER A 293 -13.20 -5.45 0.65
N ALA A 294 -14.46 -5.09 0.89
CA ALA A 294 -14.83 -3.75 1.31
C ALA A 294 -14.32 -3.43 2.74
N PRO A 295 -14.18 -2.14 3.12
CA PRO A 295 -13.77 -1.77 4.46
C PRO A 295 -14.70 -2.35 5.52
N ILE A 296 -14.13 -3.06 6.51
CA ILE A 296 -14.88 -3.75 7.58
C ILE A 296 -15.85 -2.81 8.29
N ARG A 297 -15.42 -1.56 8.53
CA ARG A 297 -16.25 -0.52 9.16
C ARG A 297 -17.56 -0.25 8.43
N ASP A 298 -17.53 -0.37 7.09
CA ASP A 298 -18.71 -0.07 6.26
C ASP A 298 -19.57 -1.31 6.03
N ILE A 299 -18.94 -2.47 5.89
CA ILE A 299 -19.66 -3.67 5.47
C ILE A 299 -20.35 -4.40 6.62
N LEU A 300 -19.79 -4.41 7.83
CA LEU A 300 -20.41 -5.13 8.94
C LEU A 300 -21.79 -4.58 9.34
N PRO A 301 -22.05 -3.25 9.38
CA PRO A 301 -23.38 -2.72 9.63
C PRO A 301 -24.42 -3.09 8.56
N ALA A 302 -23.98 -3.43 7.34
CA ALA A 302 -24.87 -3.80 6.23
C ALA A 302 -25.37 -5.25 6.30
N ILE A 303 -24.89 -6.07 7.26
CA ILE A 303 -25.23 -7.50 7.37
C ILE A 303 -26.55 -7.68 8.14
N SER A 304 -27.44 -8.50 7.56
CA SER A 304 -28.72 -8.90 8.17
C SER A 304 -28.83 -10.44 8.21
N PRO A 305 -29.19 -11.03 9.37
CA PRO A 305 -29.51 -10.38 10.65
C PRO A 305 -28.29 -9.67 11.25
N PRO A 306 -28.52 -8.64 12.09
CA PRO A 306 -27.44 -7.83 12.67
C PRO A 306 -26.45 -8.68 13.46
N LEU A 307 -25.16 -8.32 13.34
CA LEU A 307 -24.08 -8.88 14.13
C LEU A 307 -24.15 -8.39 15.60
N PRO A 308 -23.44 -9.05 16.54
CA PRO A 308 -23.37 -8.59 17.93
C PRO A 308 -22.97 -7.12 18.04
N ALA A 309 -23.60 -6.39 18.97
CA ALA A 309 -23.38 -4.94 19.12
C ALA A 309 -21.91 -4.59 19.41
N GLU A 310 -21.20 -5.43 20.15
CA GLU A 310 -19.76 -5.26 20.43
C GLU A 310 -18.89 -5.39 19.19
N ALA A 311 -19.22 -6.29 18.23
CA ALA A 311 -18.52 -6.41 16.96
C ALA A 311 -18.76 -5.18 16.07
N LEU A 312 -19.99 -4.66 16.03
CA LEU A 312 -20.34 -3.44 15.32
C LEU A 312 -19.63 -2.21 15.91
N ALA A 313 -19.59 -2.09 17.24
CA ALA A 313 -18.88 -1.01 17.91
C ALA A 313 -17.37 -1.06 17.67
N ALA A 314 -16.77 -2.26 17.71
CA ALA A 314 -15.36 -2.46 17.40
C ALA A 314 -15.05 -2.11 15.93
N ALA A 315 -15.91 -2.48 14.99
CA ALA A 315 -15.77 -2.11 13.58
C ALA A 315 -15.86 -0.60 13.35
N ALA A 316 -16.84 0.07 14.01
CA ALA A 316 -17.02 1.53 13.93
C ALA A 316 -15.80 2.30 14.47
N SER A 317 -15.05 1.70 15.41
CA SER A 317 -13.86 2.29 16.02
C SER A 317 -12.60 2.17 15.15
N LEU A 318 -12.62 1.36 14.09
CA LEU A 318 -11.48 1.25 13.16
C LEU A 318 -11.28 2.58 12.42
N LYS A 319 -10.05 3.07 12.43
CA LYS A 319 -9.65 4.32 11.77
C LYS A 319 -8.98 4.04 10.44
N TYR A 320 -9.14 4.96 9.51
CA TYR A 320 -8.50 4.94 8.21
C TYR A 320 -7.82 6.27 7.95
N ARG A 321 -6.76 6.24 7.18
CA ARG A 321 -6.09 7.41 6.64
C ARG A 321 -6.46 7.59 5.19
N ASP A 322 -6.78 8.80 4.80
CA ASP A 322 -7.13 9.18 3.45
C ASP A 322 -5.92 9.75 2.71
N PHE A 323 -6.05 9.93 1.42
CA PHE A 323 -4.93 10.19 0.55
C PHE A 323 -5.34 11.03 -0.66
N ILE A 324 -4.53 12.02 -0.99
CA ILE A 324 -4.65 12.79 -2.22
C ILE A 324 -3.39 12.59 -3.04
N LEU A 325 -3.57 12.24 -4.31
CA LEU A 325 -2.53 12.29 -5.32
C LEU A 325 -2.76 13.51 -6.21
N VAL A 326 -1.76 14.36 -6.36
CA VAL A 326 -1.73 15.41 -7.38
C VAL A 326 -0.71 15.00 -8.42
N ALA A 327 -1.18 14.53 -9.58
CA ALA A 327 -0.36 14.23 -10.73
C ALA A 327 -0.05 15.53 -11.48
N LEU A 328 1.22 15.91 -11.53
CA LEU A 328 1.69 17.10 -12.25
C LEU A 328 2.33 16.67 -13.57
N ILE A 329 1.87 17.23 -14.68
CA ILE A 329 2.48 17.08 -16.00
C ILE A 329 3.40 18.27 -16.22
N LEU A 330 4.68 18.00 -16.53
CA LEU A 330 5.68 19.05 -16.62
C LEU A 330 6.75 18.74 -17.66
N LYS A 331 7.43 19.80 -18.11
CA LYS A 331 8.68 19.69 -18.85
C LYS A 331 9.78 19.25 -17.86
N GLU A 332 10.58 18.25 -18.26
CA GLU A 332 11.64 17.71 -17.39
C GLU A 332 12.89 18.61 -17.47
N SER A 333 12.91 19.75 -16.78
CA SER A 333 14.10 20.59 -16.67
C SER A 333 15.06 20.08 -15.57
N VAL A 334 14.52 19.44 -14.55
CA VAL A 334 15.28 18.80 -13.46
C VAL A 334 14.88 17.34 -13.37
N SER A 335 15.82 16.43 -13.66
CA SER A 335 15.57 14.99 -13.60
C SER A 335 16.13 14.39 -12.32
N PHE A 336 15.44 13.38 -11.78
CA PHE A 336 15.97 12.51 -10.73
C PHE A 336 15.70 11.04 -11.07
N GLU A 337 16.63 10.17 -10.71
CA GLU A 337 16.63 8.75 -11.10
C GLU A 337 15.76 7.84 -10.23
N ASP A 338 15.22 8.37 -9.14
CA ASP A 338 14.41 7.59 -8.21
C ASP A 338 13.02 7.35 -8.77
N GLN A 339 12.42 6.18 -8.48
CA GLN A 339 11.00 5.98 -8.70
C GLN A 339 10.17 6.85 -7.74
N TRP A 340 10.68 7.05 -6.50
CA TRP A 340 10.03 7.95 -5.55
C TRP A 340 11.01 8.52 -4.53
N LEU A 341 10.65 9.69 -4.02
CA LEU A 341 11.32 10.40 -2.94
C LEU A 341 10.43 10.45 -1.71
N TYR A 342 11.00 10.25 -0.52
CA TYR A 342 10.33 10.49 0.76
C TYR A 342 10.68 11.89 1.25
N ILE A 343 9.69 12.72 1.57
CA ILE A 343 9.90 14.11 2.00
C ILE A 343 9.76 14.21 3.52
N HIS A 344 10.89 14.31 4.19
CA HIS A 344 10.95 14.33 5.65
C HIS A 344 10.97 15.73 6.25
N ASP A 345 11.23 16.77 5.44
CA ASP A 345 11.20 18.13 5.90
C ASP A 345 9.80 18.54 6.37
N PRO A 346 9.66 19.11 7.60
CA PRO A 346 8.36 19.42 8.19
C PRO A 346 7.64 20.61 7.52
N GLU A 347 8.36 21.44 6.80
CA GLU A 347 7.82 22.63 6.11
C GLU A 347 6.98 22.28 4.88
N TYR A 348 7.17 21.09 4.29
CA TYR A 348 6.39 20.61 3.14
C TYR A 348 5.27 19.69 3.58
N ARG A 349 4.10 19.87 3.01
CA ARG A 349 2.93 18.99 3.25
C ARG A 349 3.03 17.68 2.48
N VAL A 350 3.66 17.71 1.30
CA VAL A 350 3.89 16.49 0.51
C VAL A 350 4.69 15.47 1.32
N GLY A 351 4.22 14.23 1.31
CA GLY A 351 4.91 13.14 2.02
C GLY A 351 5.80 12.32 1.10
N ARG A 352 5.41 12.16 -0.16
CA ARG A 352 6.16 11.37 -1.14
C ARG A 352 5.97 11.95 -2.53
N ILE A 353 7.00 11.86 -3.36
CA ILE A 353 6.96 12.29 -4.77
C ILE A 353 7.33 11.11 -5.64
N GLN A 354 6.45 10.74 -6.57
CA GLN A 354 6.66 9.68 -7.56
C GLN A 354 7.19 10.29 -8.86
N ASN A 355 8.15 9.61 -9.53
CA ASN A 355 8.49 9.89 -10.92
C ASN A 355 8.03 8.70 -11.78
N PHE A 356 6.89 8.83 -12.43
CA PHE A 356 6.26 7.71 -13.15
C PHE A 356 7.09 7.25 -14.35
N LYS A 357 7.87 8.11 -14.99
CA LYS A 357 8.85 7.75 -16.03
C LYS A 357 9.79 6.62 -15.57
N ASN A 358 10.22 6.67 -14.32
CA ASN A 358 11.19 5.71 -13.78
C ASN A 358 10.54 4.39 -13.32
N TRP A 359 9.21 4.36 -13.17
CA TRP A 359 8.46 3.12 -13.00
C TRP A 359 8.32 2.39 -14.33
N SER A 360 7.80 3.06 -15.34
CA SER A 360 7.73 2.58 -16.72
C SER A 360 7.65 3.76 -17.69
N PRO A 361 8.51 3.83 -18.72
CA PRO A 361 8.41 4.88 -19.74
C PRO A 361 7.07 4.88 -20.48
N GLU A 362 6.40 3.72 -20.56
CA GLU A 362 5.11 3.55 -21.22
C GLU A 362 3.92 4.14 -20.43
N LEU A 363 4.17 4.67 -19.22
CA LEU A 363 3.19 5.47 -18.48
C LEU A 363 3.06 6.91 -19.01
N LEU A 364 3.98 7.34 -19.88
CA LEU A 364 3.98 8.68 -20.46
C LEU A 364 3.30 8.68 -21.84
N ASP A 365 2.82 9.86 -22.25
CA ASP A 365 2.12 10.09 -23.52
C ASP A 365 3.01 10.15 -24.77
N GLY A 366 4.34 10.07 -24.59
CA GLY A 366 5.32 10.19 -25.69
C GLY A 366 5.61 11.62 -26.16
N SER A 367 5.03 12.66 -25.56
CA SER A 367 5.27 14.07 -25.91
C SER A 367 6.64 14.60 -25.50
N GLY A 368 7.37 13.83 -24.65
CA GLY A 368 8.60 14.28 -24.01
C GLY A 368 8.38 14.96 -22.65
N ASN A 369 7.13 15.20 -22.27
CA ASN A 369 6.79 15.64 -20.92
C ASN A 369 6.83 14.46 -19.94
N VAL A 370 6.93 14.76 -18.64
CA VAL A 370 6.93 13.77 -17.56
C VAL A 370 5.75 13.98 -16.63
N CYS A 371 5.42 12.93 -15.88
CA CYS A 371 4.38 12.98 -14.84
C CYS A 371 5.00 12.69 -13.47
N TYR A 372 4.82 13.61 -12.52
CA TYR A 372 5.21 13.43 -11.12
C TYR A 372 3.97 13.37 -10.24
N GLY A 373 3.91 12.37 -9.36
CA GLY A 373 2.82 12.20 -8.40
C GLY A 373 3.19 12.77 -7.04
N MET A 374 2.51 13.83 -6.62
CA MET A 374 2.68 14.46 -5.32
C MET A 374 1.67 13.86 -4.34
N GLU A 375 2.14 13.16 -3.31
CA GLU A 375 1.30 12.42 -2.38
C GLU A 375 1.07 13.17 -1.07
N TYR A 376 -0.19 13.43 -0.75
CA TYR A 376 -0.64 14.09 0.47
C TYR A 376 -1.46 13.14 1.32
N PHE A 377 -1.00 12.86 2.54
CA PHE A 377 -1.74 12.07 3.52
C PHE A 377 -2.63 13.02 4.33
N CYS A 378 -3.91 12.69 4.41
CA CYS A 378 -4.93 13.58 4.97
C CYS A 378 -6.08 12.76 5.56
N ASP A 379 -7.08 13.46 6.10
CA ASP A 379 -8.34 12.88 6.53
C ASP A 379 -9.49 13.57 5.79
N VAL A 380 -10.54 12.82 5.45
CA VAL A 380 -11.75 13.39 4.86
C VAL A 380 -12.27 14.51 5.74
N GLY A 381 -12.46 15.69 5.15
CA GLY A 381 -12.95 16.87 5.84
C GLY A 381 -11.86 17.77 6.46
N ASP A 382 -10.59 17.39 6.39
CA ASP A 382 -9.51 18.29 6.81
C ASP A 382 -9.27 19.44 5.80
N THR A 383 -8.39 20.37 6.17
CA THR A 383 -8.13 21.57 5.37
C THR A 383 -7.54 21.27 4.00
N ILE A 384 -6.74 20.21 3.84
CA ILE A 384 -6.16 19.85 2.55
C ILE A 384 -7.15 19.07 1.69
N TRP A 385 -7.92 18.16 2.30
CA TRP A 385 -8.97 17.40 1.61
C TRP A 385 -10.02 18.32 0.97
N SER A 386 -10.38 19.39 1.67
CA SER A 386 -11.43 20.32 1.28
C SER A 386 -11.00 21.37 0.25
N GLN A 387 -9.72 21.41 -0.12
CA GLN A 387 -9.23 22.32 -1.16
C GLN A 387 -9.77 21.94 -2.54
N THR A 388 -9.93 22.92 -3.41
CA THR A 388 -10.25 22.69 -4.83
C THR A 388 -9.05 22.08 -5.55
N ASP A 389 -9.29 21.43 -6.68
CA ASP A 389 -8.22 20.82 -7.48
C ASP A 389 -7.18 21.85 -7.92
N GLY A 390 -7.63 23.05 -8.32
CA GLY A 390 -6.72 24.15 -8.66
C GLY A 390 -5.83 24.59 -7.50
N GLN A 391 -6.35 24.63 -6.27
CA GLN A 391 -5.56 24.96 -5.07
C GLN A 391 -4.53 23.86 -4.76
N LEU A 392 -4.92 22.57 -4.91
CA LEU A 392 -4.01 21.44 -4.71
C LEU A 392 -2.91 21.40 -5.77
N ILE A 393 -3.23 21.67 -7.03
CA ILE A 393 -2.23 21.77 -8.11
C ILE A 393 -1.27 22.92 -7.85
N ALA A 394 -1.77 24.08 -7.43
CA ALA A 394 -0.93 25.23 -7.09
C ALA A 394 -0.01 24.93 -5.89
N LEU A 395 -0.51 24.27 -4.84
CA LEU A 395 0.27 23.81 -3.70
C LEU A 395 1.38 22.86 -4.14
N ALA A 396 1.02 21.82 -4.90
CA ALA A 396 1.95 20.79 -5.38
C ALA A 396 3.06 21.41 -6.26
N THR A 397 2.69 22.33 -7.16
CA THR A 397 3.64 23.04 -8.02
C THR A 397 4.60 23.89 -7.19
N LYS A 398 4.09 24.63 -6.19
CA LYS A 398 4.89 25.43 -5.27
C LYS A 398 5.90 24.58 -4.50
N GLU A 399 5.45 23.46 -3.93
CA GLU A 399 6.31 22.57 -3.16
C GLU A 399 7.35 21.87 -4.04
N LEU A 400 6.98 21.39 -5.23
CA LEU A 400 7.90 20.75 -6.17
C LEU A 400 9.03 21.71 -6.59
N THR A 401 8.69 22.97 -6.87
CA THR A 401 9.65 24.02 -7.23
C THR A 401 10.54 24.40 -6.03
N ALA A 402 9.96 24.56 -4.84
CA ALA A 402 10.72 24.88 -3.63
C ALA A 402 11.70 23.77 -3.22
N LEU A 403 11.37 22.51 -3.52
CA LEU A 403 12.26 21.36 -3.35
C LEU A 403 13.38 21.28 -4.41
N GLY A 404 13.37 22.16 -5.40
CA GLY A 404 14.35 22.17 -6.51
C GLY A 404 14.19 20.99 -7.48
N LEU A 405 13.00 20.38 -7.54
CA LEU A 405 12.69 19.22 -8.40
C LEU A 405 11.99 19.61 -9.70
N ALA A 406 11.68 20.90 -9.88
CA ALA A 406 11.22 21.52 -11.12
C ALA A 406 11.62 22.98 -11.13
N ALA A 407 11.81 23.57 -12.31
CA ALA A 407 11.96 25.02 -12.45
C ALA A 407 10.58 25.71 -12.45
N GLN A 408 10.59 27.01 -12.20
CA GLN A 408 9.38 27.82 -12.28
C GLN A 408 8.86 27.82 -13.73
N GLY A 409 7.57 27.49 -13.91
CA GLY A 409 6.93 27.42 -15.22
C GLY A 409 7.09 26.09 -15.97
N ASP A 410 7.74 25.09 -15.37
CA ASP A 410 7.81 23.75 -15.97
C ASP A 410 6.47 23.02 -15.94
N VAL A 411 5.68 23.22 -14.88
CA VAL A 411 4.38 22.58 -14.74
C VAL A 411 3.40 23.12 -15.76
N ILE A 412 2.90 22.22 -16.61
CA ILE A 412 2.01 22.53 -17.74
C ILE A 412 0.55 22.28 -17.32
N ASP A 413 0.31 21.20 -16.58
CA ASP A 413 -1.03 20.74 -16.23
C ASP A 413 -0.99 19.90 -14.95
N GLY A 414 -2.16 19.58 -14.40
CA GLY A 414 -2.27 18.73 -13.22
C GLY A 414 -3.63 18.06 -13.11
N HIS A 415 -3.65 16.92 -12.44
CA HIS A 415 -4.85 16.16 -12.14
C HIS A 415 -4.87 15.72 -10.69
N VAL A 416 -6.04 15.72 -10.05
CA VAL A 416 -6.18 15.41 -8.61
C VAL A 416 -7.03 14.17 -8.43
N VAL A 417 -6.50 13.20 -7.69
CA VAL A 417 -7.24 12.01 -7.27
C VAL A 417 -7.36 11.99 -5.75
N ARG A 418 -8.58 11.88 -5.25
CA ARG A 418 -8.88 11.71 -3.83
C ARG A 418 -9.24 10.27 -3.55
N GLN A 419 -8.52 9.64 -2.65
CA GLN A 419 -8.77 8.27 -2.22
C GLN A 419 -9.08 8.21 -0.74
N ALA A 420 -10.36 8.05 -0.41
CA ALA A 420 -10.77 7.80 0.97
C ALA A 420 -10.38 6.38 1.40
N LYS A 421 -10.11 6.20 2.70
CA LYS A 421 -9.80 4.91 3.34
C LYS A 421 -8.64 4.17 2.70
N ALA A 422 -7.59 4.92 2.30
CA ALA A 422 -6.42 4.37 1.63
C ALA A 422 -5.60 3.42 2.53
N TYR A 423 -5.51 3.71 3.82
CA TYR A 423 -4.73 2.93 4.77
C TYR A 423 -5.48 2.73 6.09
N PRO A 424 -5.56 1.50 6.65
CA PRO A 424 -6.01 1.32 8.03
C PRO A 424 -4.96 1.88 8.99
N VAL A 425 -5.38 2.60 10.02
CA VAL A 425 -4.51 3.13 11.07
C VAL A 425 -4.29 2.05 12.13
N TYR A 426 -3.04 1.79 12.45
CA TYR A 426 -2.62 0.79 13.44
C TYR A 426 -2.29 1.47 14.77
N ASP A 427 -3.31 2.07 15.40
CA ASP A 427 -3.19 2.61 16.74
C ASP A 427 -3.11 1.50 17.80
N ASP A 428 -2.96 1.86 19.05
CA ASP A 428 -2.86 0.94 20.18
C ASP A 428 -4.14 0.10 20.39
N SER A 429 -5.30 0.62 20.02
CA SER A 429 -6.61 -0.05 20.13
C SER A 429 -6.90 -1.05 19.00
N TYR A 430 -6.21 -0.94 17.87
CA TYR A 430 -6.46 -1.73 16.66
C TYR A 430 -6.50 -3.25 16.91
N GLN A 431 -5.55 -3.78 17.69
CA GLN A 431 -5.47 -5.23 17.94
C GLN A 431 -6.67 -5.74 18.76
N ALA A 432 -7.13 -4.96 19.75
CA ALA A 432 -8.31 -5.28 20.56
C ALA A 432 -9.57 -5.30 19.69
N HIS A 433 -9.80 -4.26 18.89
CA HIS A 433 -10.94 -4.19 17.97
C HIS A 433 -10.94 -5.33 16.95
N ARG A 434 -9.77 -5.62 16.37
CA ARG A 434 -9.61 -6.75 15.45
C ARG A 434 -9.94 -8.10 16.10
N ALA A 435 -9.54 -8.31 17.35
CA ALA A 435 -9.84 -9.54 18.08
C ALA A 435 -11.36 -9.68 18.31
N THR A 436 -12.04 -8.62 18.77
CA THR A 436 -13.49 -8.59 18.97
C THR A 436 -14.26 -8.88 17.67
N ILE A 437 -13.84 -8.29 16.53
CA ILE A 437 -14.49 -8.51 15.23
C ILE A 437 -14.30 -9.96 14.75
N LYS A 438 -13.21 -10.61 15.13
CA LYS A 438 -12.86 -11.94 14.66
C LYS A 438 -13.58 -13.07 15.39
N ASN A 439 -14.03 -12.82 16.61
CA ASN A 439 -14.79 -13.77 17.47
C ASN A 439 -16.28 -13.70 17.14
#